data_1f4c03024702427e0449b1c1900828a3
#
_entry.id   1f4c03024702427e0449b1c1900828a3
#
_cell.length_a   1.000
_cell.length_b   1.000
_cell.length_c   1.000
_cell.angle_alpha   90.00
_cell.angle_beta   90.00
_cell.angle_gamma   90.00
#
_symmetry.space_group_name_H-M   'P 1'
#
loop_
_entity.id
_entity.type
_entity.pdbx_description
1 polymer ?
#
loop_
_entity_poly.entity_id
_entity_poly.type
_entity_poly.pdbx_seq_one_letter_code
_entity_poly.pdbx_strand_id
1 'polypeptide(L)'
;MNSRRSLTSATAATMSFLLYICTTVVVTNGELQRFIEPAKSDGSVSFITIGDWGRRGDFNQSKVAYQMGRVGEKIGLDFVVSTGDNFYDNGLFSEYDPNFKESFSDIYTAPSLQKQWYSVLGNHDYRGDSEAQLSSVLRKIDSRWICLRSFVVDAELVEIFFVDTTPFVKEYYTEEDGHTYDWRAVPSRNSYVKSLLRDLQASLKRSKATWKIVVGHHAMRSIGHHGDTKELVEELLPIMKEYGVDLYMNGHDHCLEHISDEDSPIQFLTSGAGSKAWRGDVDPTTNNPKSVRFYYDGQGFMSARFTHTDAEIVFYNVFGEVLHKWVTSKQLLLSSV
;
A
#
# COMPACT_ATOMS: atom_id res chain seq x y z
N MET A 1 -9.88 -76.58 16.97
CA MET A 1 -9.06 -76.01 15.87
C MET A 1 -9.76 -74.76 15.38
N ASN A 2 -9.40 -73.58 15.89
CA ASN A 2 -9.96 -72.28 15.52
C ASN A 2 -8.83 -71.35 15.09
N SER A 3 -8.82 -71.06 13.80
CA SER A 3 -7.91 -70.14 13.15
C SER A 3 -8.42 -68.70 13.35
N ARG A 4 -7.69 -67.84 14.08
CA ARG A 4 -7.96 -66.38 14.16
C ARG A 4 -7.21 -65.70 13.01
N ARG A 5 -7.95 -65.05 12.13
CA ARG A 5 -7.40 -64.10 11.14
C ARG A 5 -7.22 -62.75 11.79
N SER A 6 -6.01 -62.25 11.77
CA SER A 6 -5.62 -60.88 12.13
C SER A 6 -5.94 -59.96 10.96
N LEU A 7 -6.75 -58.90 11.22
CA LEU A 7 -6.91 -57.77 10.31
C LEU A 7 -5.87 -56.71 10.68
N THR A 8 -4.95 -56.45 9.79
CA THR A 8 -4.04 -55.31 9.85
C THR A 8 -4.72 -54.11 9.20
N SER A 9 -5.03 -53.09 10.01
CA SER A 9 -5.48 -51.80 9.50
C SER A 9 -4.26 -50.98 9.00
N ALA A 10 -4.26 -50.68 7.71
CA ALA A 10 -3.33 -49.72 7.13
C ALA A 10 -3.87 -48.31 7.34
N THR A 11 -3.20 -47.56 8.19
CA THR A 11 -3.37 -46.09 8.33
C THR A 11 -2.71 -45.39 7.18
N ALA A 12 -3.50 -44.81 6.28
CA ALA A 12 -2.99 -43.92 5.24
C ALA A 12 -2.59 -42.59 5.87
N ALA A 13 -1.29 -42.32 5.91
CA ALA A 13 -0.77 -41.00 6.28
C ALA A 13 -0.92 -40.05 5.08
N THR A 14 -1.83 -39.10 5.17
CA THR A 14 -1.93 -37.97 4.22
C THR A 14 -0.80 -37.02 4.46
N MET A 15 0.24 -37.07 3.61
CA MET A 15 1.29 -36.06 3.57
C MET A 15 0.72 -34.80 2.87
N SER A 16 0.42 -33.76 3.66
CA SER A 16 0.15 -32.43 3.13
C SER A 16 1.48 -31.84 2.65
N PHE A 17 1.64 -31.72 1.33
CA PHE A 17 2.71 -30.93 0.73
C PHE A 17 2.34 -29.45 0.90
N LEU A 18 2.99 -28.78 1.84
CA LEU A 18 3.07 -27.32 1.85
C LEU A 18 3.97 -26.90 0.69
N LEU A 19 3.33 -26.40 -0.37
CA LEU A 19 4.04 -25.74 -1.46
C LEU A 19 4.56 -24.39 -0.92
N TYR A 20 5.85 -24.34 -0.55
CA TYR A 20 6.56 -23.08 -0.34
C TYR A 20 6.73 -22.42 -1.72
N ILE A 21 5.91 -21.43 -2.03
CA ILE A 21 6.13 -20.56 -3.19
C ILE A 21 7.35 -19.71 -2.86
N CYS A 22 8.49 -20.12 -3.40
CA CYS A 22 9.73 -19.35 -3.34
C CYS A 22 9.55 -18.14 -4.27
N THR A 23 9.32 -16.96 -3.72
CA THR A 23 9.32 -15.70 -4.48
C THR A 23 10.72 -15.48 -5.04
N THR A 24 10.90 -15.74 -6.33
CA THR A 24 12.17 -15.46 -7.01
C THR A 24 12.34 -13.96 -7.17
N VAL A 25 13.31 -13.40 -6.44
CA VAL A 25 13.76 -12.03 -6.58
C VAL A 25 14.70 -11.96 -7.78
N VAL A 26 14.24 -11.37 -8.88
CA VAL A 26 15.10 -11.05 -10.03
C VAL A 26 15.51 -9.59 -9.90
N VAL A 27 16.76 -9.34 -9.54
CA VAL A 27 17.33 -7.98 -9.53
C VAL A 27 18.23 -7.84 -10.75
N THR A 28 17.81 -7.04 -11.72
CA THR A 28 18.67 -6.54 -12.80
C THR A 28 19.12 -5.12 -12.46
N ASN A 29 20.40 -4.77 -12.77
CA ASN A 29 20.94 -3.44 -12.50
C ASN A 29 20.07 -2.35 -13.15
N GLY A 30 19.50 -1.44 -12.33
CA GLY A 30 18.64 -0.33 -12.78
C GLY A 30 17.15 -0.67 -12.85
N GLU A 31 16.67 -1.68 -12.13
CA GLU A 31 15.27 -2.07 -12.07
C GLU A 31 14.77 -2.11 -10.62
N LEU A 32 13.49 -1.75 -10.42
CA LEU A 32 12.83 -1.94 -9.13
C LEU A 32 12.68 -3.43 -8.82
N GLN A 33 12.92 -3.82 -7.57
CA GLN A 33 12.68 -5.18 -7.09
C GLN A 33 11.21 -5.55 -7.34
N ARG A 34 10.95 -6.80 -7.78
CA ARG A 34 9.61 -7.26 -8.14
C ARG A 34 9.18 -8.43 -7.25
N PHE A 35 7.97 -8.34 -6.72
CA PHE A 35 7.27 -9.41 -6.01
C PHE A 35 6.11 -9.91 -6.88
N ILE A 36 5.93 -11.22 -6.94
CA ILE A 36 4.88 -11.83 -7.74
C ILE A 36 3.75 -12.28 -6.82
N GLU A 37 2.55 -11.80 -7.10
CA GLU A 37 1.29 -12.21 -6.45
C GLU A 37 0.35 -12.78 -7.51
N PRO A 38 0.12 -14.09 -7.55
CA PRO A 38 -0.74 -14.66 -8.58
C PRO A 38 -2.19 -14.21 -8.40
N ALA A 39 -2.87 -13.92 -9.51
CA ALA A 39 -4.30 -13.69 -9.50
C ALA A 39 -5.06 -14.93 -9.02
N LYS A 40 -6.27 -14.75 -8.47
CA LYS A 40 -7.16 -15.86 -8.13
C LYS A 40 -7.56 -16.66 -9.37
N SER A 41 -8.07 -17.87 -9.16
CA SER A 41 -8.56 -18.74 -10.24
C SER A 41 -9.69 -18.12 -11.08
N ASP A 42 -10.42 -17.12 -10.54
CA ASP A 42 -11.44 -16.35 -11.26
C ASP A 42 -10.83 -15.15 -12.02
N GLY A 43 -9.51 -15.02 -12.03
CA GLY A 43 -8.79 -13.92 -12.67
C GLY A 43 -8.94 -12.58 -11.93
N SER A 44 -9.35 -12.56 -10.66
CA SER A 44 -9.47 -11.34 -9.88
C SER A 44 -8.32 -11.16 -8.89
N VAL A 45 -8.04 -9.90 -8.54
CA VAL A 45 -7.10 -9.49 -7.48
C VAL A 45 -7.84 -8.57 -6.53
N SER A 46 -7.72 -8.80 -5.23
CA SER A 46 -8.36 -7.99 -4.19
C SER A 46 -7.37 -7.63 -3.09
N PHE A 47 -7.25 -6.36 -2.76
CA PHE A 47 -6.40 -5.91 -1.66
C PHE A 47 -7.08 -4.82 -0.83
N ILE A 48 -6.57 -4.61 0.37
CA ILE A 48 -6.96 -3.50 1.26
C ILE A 48 -5.80 -2.51 1.28
N THR A 49 -6.12 -1.20 1.25
CA THR A 49 -5.13 -0.12 1.39
C THR A 49 -5.40 0.65 2.67
N ILE A 50 -4.32 0.90 3.42
CA ILE A 50 -4.33 1.64 4.68
C ILE A 50 -3.02 2.42 4.81
N GLY A 51 -3.07 3.62 5.37
CA GLY A 51 -1.90 4.42 5.77
C GLY A 51 -2.10 5.03 7.15
N ASP A 52 -1.03 5.58 7.71
CA ASP A 52 -1.07 6.44 8.90
C ASP A 52 -1.65 5.72 10.14
N TRP A 53 -1.17 4.50 10.41
CA TRP A 53 -1.89 3.58 11.29
C TRP A 53 -1.20 3.23 12.63
N GLY A 54 0.11 3.05 12.70
CA GLY A 54 0.81 2.38 13.80
C GLY A 54 0.86 3.14 15.12
N ARG A 55 -0.17 2.99 15.96
CA ARG A 55 -0.33 3.68 17.25
C ARG A 55 -0.73 2.74 18.39
N ARG A 56 -0.20 1.50 18.40
CA ARG A 56 -0.42 0.49 19.45
C ARG A 56 -1.88 0.22 19.78
N GLY A 57 -2.74 0.33 18.76
CA GLY A 57 -4.19 0.14 18.88
C GLY A 57 -4.98 1.38 19.24
N ASP A 58 -4.31 2.47 19.61
CA ASP A 58 -4.94 3.74 19.96
C ASP A 58 -5.56 4.46 18.75
N PHE A 59 -6.30 5.55 19.01
CA PHE A 59 -6.99 6.34 17.99
C PHE A 59 -7.85 5.49 17.04
N ASN A 60 -8.53 4.47 17.59
CA ASN A 60 -9.35 3.51 16.85
C ASN A 60 -8.57 2.58 15.88
N GLN A 61 -7.25 2.53 15.90
CA GLN A 61 -6.48 1.60 15.06
C GLN A 61 -6.99 0.16 15.21
N SER A 62 -7.21 -0.32 16.46
CA SER A 62 -7.74 -1.67 16.71
C SER A 62 -9.13 -1.88 16.11
N LYS A 63 -9.99 -0.86 16.07
CA LYS A 63 -11.33 -0.96 15.45
C LYS A 63 -11.23 -1.02 13.93
N VAL A 64 -10.35 -0.20 13.33
CA VAL A 64 -10.06 -0.23 11.89
C VAL A 64 -9.54 -1.62 11.51
N ALA A 65 -8.55 -2.16 12.25
CA ALA A 65 -7.99 -3.49 12.03
C ALA A 65 -9.07 -4.59 12.10
N TYR A 66 -9.97 -4.52 13.08
CA TYR A 66 -11.11 -5.45 13.19
C TYR A 66 -12.00 -5.42 11.93
N GLN A 67 -12.36 -4.21 11.44
CA GLN A 67 -13.19 -4.10 10.24
C GLN A 67 -12.44 -4.51 8.97
N MET A 68 -11.14 -4.21 8.87
CA MET A 68 -10.30 -4.73 7.78
C MET A 68 -10.33 -6.26 7.74
N GLY A 69 -10.28 -6.92 8.91
CA GLY A 69 -10.41 -8.37 9.01
C GLY A 69 -11.73 -8.89 8.42
N ARG A 70 -12.84 -8.25 8.77
CA ARG A 70 -14.18 -8.62 8.27
C ARG A 70 -14.35 -8.37 6.75
N VAL A 71 -13.86 -7.21 6.28
CA VAL A 71 -13.91 -6.89 4.86
C VAL A 71 -12.98 -7.82 4.08
N GLY A 72 -11.77 -8.07 4.59
CA GLY A 72 -10.80 -8.98 3.98
C GLY A 72 -11.33 -10.40 3.79
N GLU A 73 -12.06 -10.93 4.79
CA GLU A 73 -12.75 -12.23 4.66
C GLU A 73 -13.79 -12.18 3.53
N LYS A 74 -14.63 -11.14 3.52
CA LYS A 74 -15.72 -10.98 2.54
C LYS A 74 -15.24 -10.89 1.09
N ILE A 75 -14.12 -10.16 0.84
CA ILE A 75 -13.59 -9.96 -0.52
C ILE A 75 -12.60 -11.05 -0.96
N GLY A 76 -12.25 -11.97 -0.05
CA GLY A 76 -11.21 -12.95 -0.31
C GLY A 76 -9.87 -12.27 -0.54
N LEU A 77 -9.37 -11.54 0.48
CA LEU A 77 -8.16 -10.71 0.43
C LEU A 77 -6.93 -11.47 -0.05
N ASP A 78 -6.18 -10.91 -0.99
CA ASP A 78 -4.90 -11.46 -1.48
C ASP A 78 -3.72 -10.90 -0.69
N PHE A 79 -3.65 -9.57 -0.52
CA PHE A 79 -2.58 -8.88 0.22
C PHE A 79 -3.08 -7.53 0.77
N VAL A 80 -2.24 -6.85 1.54
CA VAL A 80 -2.49 -5.50 2.05
C VAL A 80 -1.44 -4.53 1.52
N VAL A 81 -1.86 -3.31 1.21
CA VAL A 81 -1.02 -2.18 0.81
C VAL A 81 -0.98 -1.17 1.93
N SER A 82 0.21 -0.85 2.44
CA SER A 82 0.42 0.26 3.38
C SER A 82 1.05 1.45 2.66
N THR A 83 0.40 2.61 2.78
CA THR A 83 0.81 3.85 2.12
C THR A 83 1.79 4.69 2.95
N GLY A 84 2.44 4.10 3.95
CA GLY A 84 3.44 4.80 4.77
C GLY A 84 2.88 5.36 6.08
N ASP A 85 3.78 6.02 6.82
CA ASP A 85 3.57 6.38 8.22
C ASP A 85 3.10 5.17 9.01
N ASN A 86 3.95 4.13 8.92
CA ASN A 86 3.64 2.82 9.48
C ASN A 86 3.70 2.81 11.00
N PHE A 87 4.56 3.66 11.61
CA PHE A 87 4.74 3.70 13.07
C PHE A 87 4.87 5.14 13.58
N TYR A 88 4.03 5.51 14.51
CA TYR A 88 3.97 6.82 15.12
C TYR A 88 4.59 6.85 16.53
N ASP A 89 5.08 8.06 17.01
CA ASP A 89 5.04 9.34 16.26
C ASP A 89 6.30 9.54 15.39
N ASN A 90 7.38 8.76 15.60
CA ASN A 90 8.68 8.93 14.96
C ASN A 90 9.24 7.59 14.44
N GLY A 91 8.45 6.82 13.70
CA GLY A 91 8.88 5.55 13.12
C GLY A 91 9.30 4.51 14.17
N LEU A 92 10.18 3.60 13.78
CA LEU A 92 10.88 2.67 14.67
C LEU A 92 12.27 3.21 15.00
N PHE A 93 12.77 2.91 16.20
CA PHE A 93 14.13 3.29 16.61
C PHE A 93 15.19 2.23 16.27
N SER A 94 14.75 1.00 16.01
CA SER A 94 15.59 -0.12 15.56
C SER A 94 14.72 -1.27 15.06
N GLU A 95 15.34 -2.28 14.42
CA GLU A 95 14.65 -3.53 14.05
C GLU A 95 14.19 -4.39 15.25
N TYR A 96 14.53 -4.00 16.49
CA TYR A 96 14.08 -4.64 17.73
C TYR A 96 13.10 -3.77 18.52
N ASP A 97 12.65 -2.65 17.95
CA ASP A 97 11.69 -1.77 18.61
C ASP A 97 10.37 -2.52 18.88
N PRO A 98 9.91 -2.60 20.14
CA PRO A 98 8.67 -3.27 20.49
C PRO A 98 7.44 -2.69 19.79
N ASN A 99 7.52 -1.42 19.34
CA ASN A 99 6.44 -0.76 18.61
C ASN A 99 6.03 -1.53 17.34
N PHE A 100 6.97 -2.22 16.67
CA PHE A 100 6.64 -3.07 15.53
C PHE A 100 5.62 -4.15 15.90
N LYS A 101 5.86 -4.87 17.01
CA LYS A 101 4.94 -5.90 17.46
C LYS A 101 3.64 -5.31 18.01
N GLU A 102 3.74 -4.30 18.87
CA GLU A 102 2.61 -3.66 19.53
C GLU A 102 1.66 -2.95 18.58
N SER A 103 2.15 -2.40 17.45
CA SER A 103 1.35 -1.67 16.47
C SER A 103 0.96 -2.50 15.24
N PHE A 104 1.69 -3.57 14.92
CA PHE A 104 1.44 -4.40 13.73
C PHE A 104 1.00 -5.81 14.10
N SER A 105 1.91 -6.64 14.65
CA SER A 105 1.65 -8.07 14.81
C SER A 105 0.49 -8.37 15.76
N ASP A 106 0.40 -7.60 16.86
CA ASP A 106 -0.61 -7.79 17.90
C ASP A 106 -1.96 -7.12 17.57
N ILE A 107 -1.99 -6.23 16.57
CA ILE A 107 -3.20 -5.50 16.16
C ILE A 107 -3.92 -6.18 14.98
N TYR A 108 -3.18 -6.54 13.92
CA TYR A 108 -3.77 -7.09 12.70
C TYR A 108 -3.81 -8.61 12.74
N THR A 109 -4.56 -9.16 13.70
CA THR A 109 -4.59 -10.60 14.05
C THR A 109 -5.65 -11.41 13.33
N ALA A 110 -6.62 -10.78 12.64
CA ALA A 110 -7.67 -11.49 11.92
C ALA A 110 -7.09 -12.48 10.90
N PRO A 111 -7.67 -13.70 10.75
CA PRO A 111 -7.16 -14.72 9.82
C PRO A 111 -7.04 -14.22 8.38
N SER A 112 -8.00 -13.41 7.92
CA SER A 112 -7.99 -12.82 6.58
C SER A 112 -6.84 -11.83 6.34
N LEU A 113 -6.27 -11.25 7.41
CA LEU A 113 -5.13 -10.32 7.36
C LEU A 113 -3.76 -11.02 7.49
N GLN A 114 -3.74 -12.37 7.61
CA GLN A 114 -2.49 -13.15 7.60
C GLN A 114 -2.00 -13.34 6.17
N LYS A 115 -1.78 -12.23 5.47
CA LYS A 115 -1.34 -12.09 4.09
C LYS A 115 -0.11 -11.20 4.04
N GLN A 116 0.57 -11.12 2.89
CA GLN A 116 1.66 -10.17 2.71
C GLN A 116 1.15 -8.72 2.88
N TRP A 117 1.93 -7.90 3.57
CA TRP A 117 1.76 -6.46 3.68
C TRP A 117 2.89 -5.78 2.94
N TYR A 118 2.56 -5.10 1.85
CA TYR A 118 3.48 -4.33 1.04
C TYR A 118 3.42 -2.87 1.48
N SER A 119 4.53 -2.35 2.01
CA SER A 119 4.58 -1.05 2.66
C SER A 119 5.63 -0.15 2.03
N VAL A 120 5.33 1.15 1.91
CA VAL A 120 6.31 2.21 1.72
C VAL A 120 6.57 2.92 3.03
N LEU A 121 7.60 3.77 3.06
CA LEU A 121 7.88 4.68 4.16
C LEU A 121 7.10 5.99 3.99
N GLY A 122 6.67 6.59 5.11
CA GLY A 122 6.19 7.95 5.18
C GLY A 122 7.17 8.87 5.93
N ASN A 123 6.82 10.15 6.09
CA ASN A 123 7.70 11.11 6.74
C ASN A 123 7.90 10.84 8.23
N HIS A 124 6.89 10.32 8.94
CA HIS A 124 7.07 9.88 10.34
C HIS A 124 8.03 8.70 10.46
N ASP A 125 8.07 7.80 9.49
CA ASP A 125 9.00 6.68 9.47
C ASP A 125 10.45 7.15 9.31
N TYR A 126 10.67 8.24 8.58
CA TYR A 126 11.98 8.88 8.41
C TYR A 126 12.46 9.67 9.65
N ARG A 127 11.56 10.00 10.59
CA ARG A 127 11.92 10.65 11.85
C ARG A 127 12.57 9.68 12.84
N GLY A 128 12.44 8.36 12.62
CA GLY A 128 13.12 7.31 13.34
C GLY A 128 14.30 6.71 12.58
N ASP A 129 14.57 5.44 12.80
CA ASP A 129 15.50 4.65 12.00
C ASP A 129 14.76 4.07 10.77
N SER A 130 14.83 4.77 9.65
CA SER A 130 14.14 4.34 8.42
C SER A 130 14.63 2.98 7.92
N GLU A 131 15.90 2.62 8.15
CA GLU A 131 16.47 1.32 7.78
C GLU A 131 15.91 0.16 8.62
N ALA A 132 15.47 0.44 9.85
CA ALA A 132 14.86 -0.57 10.71
C ALA A 132 13.65 -1.23 10.04
N GLN A 133 12.79 -0.44 9.39
CA GLN A 133 11.59 -0.97 8.72
C GLN A 133 11.90 -1.80 7.47
N LEU A 134 13.05 -1.55 6.85
CA LEU A 134 13.53 -2.28 5.67
C LEU A 134 14.28 -3.57 6.06
N SER A 135 14.59 -3.76 7.35
CA SER A 135 15.39 -4.87 7.85
C SER A 135 14.72 -6.23 7.64
N SER A 136 15.52 -7.19 7.21
CA SER A 136 15.09 -8.60 7.16
C SER A 136 14.78 -9.20 8.54
N VAL A 137 15.17 -8.53 9.64
CA VAL A 137 14.86 -8.95 11.00
C VAL A 137 13.37 -8.83 11.27
N LEU A 138 12.74 -7.72 10.88
CA LEU A 138 11.28 -7.57 11.03
C LEU A 138 10.51 -8.65 10.28
N ARG A 139 10.95 -9.01 9.07
CA ARG A 139 10.37 -10.11 8.30
C ARG A 139 10.55 -11.48 8.96
N LYS A 140 11.57 -11.67 9.79
CA LYS A 140 11.73 -12.89 10.60
C LYS A 140 10.83 -12.88 11.82
N ILE A 141 10.52 -11.70 12.39
CA ILE A 141 9.59 -11.54 13.50
C ILE A 141 8.15 -11.77 13.01
N ASP A 142 7.79 -11.16 11.88
CA ASP A 142 6.48 -11.33 11.24
C ASP A 142 6.66 -11.42 9.71
N SER A 143 6.46 -12.60 9.16
CA SER A 143 6.70 -12.88 7.74
C SER A 143 5.79 -12.14 6.77
N ARG A 144 4.71 -11.55 7.27
CA ARG A 144 3.80 -10.72 6.47
C ARG A 144 4.42 -9.39 6.05
N TRP A 145 5.40 -8.89 6.82
CA TRP A 145 5.99 -7.57 6.64
C TRP A 145 6.94 -7.51 5.45
N ILE A 146 6.62 -6.68 4.46
CA ILE A 146 7.50 -6.30 3.35
C ILE A 146 7.49 -4.79 3.25
N CYS A 147 8.57 -4.15 3.63
CA CYS A 147 8.79 -2.72 3.46
C CYS A 147 10.09 -2.50 2.70
N LEU A 148 10.02 -1.71 1.64
CA LEU A 148 11.17 -1.28 0.86
C LEU A 148 10.95 0.17 0.42
N ARG A 149 12.02 0.84 0.00
CA ARG A 149 11.92 2.23 -0.47
C ARG A 149 11.11 2.33 -1.76
N SER A 150 11.42 1.49 -2.74
CA SER A 150 10.67 1.43 -3.99
C SER A 150 10.76 0.04 -4.60
N PHE A 151 9.64 -0.48 -5.08
CA PHE A 151 9.52 -1.83 -5.62
C PHE A 151 8.23 -1.99 -6.43
N VAL A 152 8.02 -3.14 -7.03
CA VAL A 152 6.81 -3.48 -7.79
C VAL A 152 6.17 -4.74 -7.23
N VAL A 153 4.86 -4.73 -7.06
CA VAL A 153 4.05 -5.95 -6.88
C VAL A 153 3.35 -6.23 -8.20
N ASP A 154 3.66 -7.38 -8.76
CA ASP A 154 3.10 -7.87 -10.02
C ASP A 154 2.03 -8.92 -9.71
N ALA A 155 0.78 -8.53 -9.88
CA ALA A 155 -0.38 -9.40 -9.70
C ALA A 155 -1.03 -9.70 -11.06
N GLU A 156 -0.22 -10.01 -12.08
CA GLU A 156 -0.60 -10.34 -13.45
C GLU A 156 -1.36 -9.21 -14.14
N LEU A 157 -2.66 -9.06 -13.86
CA LEU A 157 -3.52 -8.03 -14.46
C LEU A 157 -3.31 -6.64 -13.82
N VAL A 158 -2.72 -6.57 -12.63
CA VAL A 158 -2.42 -5.34 -11.88
C VAL A 158 -0.94 -5.30 -11.55
N GLU A 159 -0.26 -4.22 -11.92
CA GLU A 159 1.07 -3.91 -11.39
C GLU A 159 1.00 -2.69 -10.49
N ILE A 160 1.50 -2.83 -9.26
CA ILE A 160 1.54 -1.78 -8.25
C ILE A 160 2.98 -1.34 -8.04
N PHE A 161 3.27 -0.08 -8.37
CA PHE A 161 4.58 0.55 -8.28
C PHE A 161 4.65 1.36 -6.98
N PHE A 162 5.39 0.86 -6.01
CA PHE A 162 5.62 1.52 -4.72
C PHE A 162 6.77 2.50 -4.86
N VAL A 163 6.56 3.74 -4.43
CA VAL A 163 7.49 4.87 -4.60
C VAL A 163 7.73 5.55 -3.25
N ASP A 164 8.98 5.64 -2.85
CA ASP A 164 9.42 6.40 -1.69
C ASP A 164 9.30 7.91 -1.98
N THR A 165 8.23 8.53 -1.47
CA THR A 165 7.91 9.93 -1.75
C THR A 165 8.48 10.92 -0.75
N THR A 166 8.89 10.48 0.44
CA THR A 166 9.44 11.38 1.46
C THR A 166 10.65 12.18 0.96
N PRO A 167 11.62 11.58 0.22
CA PRO A 167 12.73 12.33 -0.33
C PRO A 167 12.39 13.39 -1.41
N PHE A 168 11.16 13.40 -1.93
CA PHE A 168 10.75 14.45 -2.88
C PHE A 168 10.51 15.80 -2.19
N VAL A 169 10.00 15.80 -0.96
CA VAL A 169 9.61 16.99 -0.22
C VAL A 169 10.84 17.79 0.23
N LYS A 170 11.04 18.96 -0.35
CA LYS A 170 12.24 19.78 -0.12
C LYS A 170 12.31 20.35 1.29
N GLU A 171 11.16 20.67 1.88
CA GLU A 171 11.04 21.21 3.21
C GLU A 171 11.69 20.32 4.28
N TYR A 172 11.60 19.00 4.14
CA TYR A 172 12.19 18.04 5.10
C TYR A 172 13.73 18.05 5.15
N TYR A 173 14.39 18.73 4.21
CA TYR A 173 15.85 18.91 4.22
C TYR A 173 16.30 20.22 4.87
N THR A 174 15.37 21.11 5.22
CA THR A 174 15.67 22.44 5.80
C THR A 174 15.40 22.49 7.30
N GLU A 175 14.81 21.44 7.88
CA GLU A 175 14.38 21.38 9.29
C GLU A 175 13.40 22.52 9.69
N GLU A 176 12.79 23.18 8.72
CA GLU A 176 11.82 24.26 8.96
C GLU A 176 10.55 23.76 9.64
N ASP A 177 10.21 22.48 9.46
CA ASP A 177 9.10 21.80 10.14
C ASP A 177 9.42 21.41 11.60
N GLY A 178 10.67 21.68 12.08
CA GLY A 178 11.11 21.38 13.44
C GLY A 178 11.40 19.89 13.70
N HIS A 179 11.52 19.07 12.65
CA HIS A 179 11.85 17.65 12.75
C HIS A 179 13.20 17.32 12.11
N THR A 180 13.83 16.27 12.61
CA THR A 180 15.04 15.69 12.02
C THR A 180 14.67 14.38 11.33
N TYR A 181 15.20 14.17 10.12
CA TYR A 181 14.92 13.01 9.27
C TYR A 181 16.17 12.15 9.06
N ASP A 182 15.99 10.85 8.96
CA ASP A 182 17.07 9.89 8.70
C ASP A 182 17.41 9.80 7.21
N TRP A 183 18.34 10.64 6.77
CA TRP A 183 18.81 10.67 5.38
C TRP A 183 20.04 9.79 5.10
N ARG A 184 20.43 8.87 6.03
CA ARG A 184 21.64 8.04 5.87
C ARG A 184 21.71 7.30 4.54
N ALA A 185 20.59 6.78 4.04
CA ALA A 185 20.50 6.10 2.74
C ALA A 185 20.09 7.03 1.58
N VAL A 186 19.88 8.31 1.83
CA VAL A 186 19.53 9.35 0.85
C VAL A 186 20.56 10.49 0.90
N PRO A 187 21.83 10.25 0.49
CA PRO A 187 22.93 11.20 0.69
C PRO A 187 22.77 12.47 -0.14
N SER A 188 21.95 12.44 -1.19
CA SER A 188 21.66 13.59 -2.05
C SER A 188 20.24 13.42 -2.63
N ARG A 189 19.34 14.33 -2.24
CA ARG A 189 17.96 14.36 -2.76
C ARG A 189 17.91 14.27 -4.29
N ASN A 190 18.61 15.16 -4.96
CA ASN A 190 18.55 15.24 -6.43
C ASN A 190 19.03 13.96 -7.10
N SER A 191 20.09 13.36 -6.60
CA SER A 191 20.62 12.11 -7.13
C SER A 191 19.67 10.94 -6.88
N TYR A 192 19.12 10.87 -5.66
CA TYR A 192 18.20 9.82 -5.25
C TYR A 192 16.90 9.89 -6.08
N VAL A 193 16.20 11.03 -6.08
CA VAL A 193 14.95 11.23 -6.81
C VAL A 193 15.14 10.97 -8.31
N LYS A 194 16.22 11.49 -8.92
CA LYS A 194 16.53 11.23 -10.33
C LYS A 194 16.70 9.73 -10.63
N SER A 195 17.41 9.00 -9.76
CA SER A 195 17.58 7.55 -9.94
C SER A 195 16.26 6.81 -9.80
N LEU A 196 15.49 7.14 -8.78
CA LEU A 196 14.19 6.54 -8.52
C LEU A 196 13.22 6.76 -9.70
N LEU A 197 13.11 7.98 -10.19
CA LEU A 197 12.25 8.30 -11.34
C LEU A 197 12.68 7.56 -12.61
N ARG A 198 13.98 7.44 -12.88
CA ARG A 198 14.51 6.65 -14.00
C ARG A 198 14.12 5.18 -13.88
N ASP A 199 14.27 4.58 -12.69
CA ASP A 199 13.99 3.17 -12.46
C ASP A 199 12.48 2.88 -12.51
N LEU A 200 11.66 3.82 -12.02
CA LEU A 200 10.20 3.81 -12.17
C LEU A 200 9.78 3.88 -13.64
N GLN A 201 10.32 4.84 -14.41
CA GLN A 201 10.04 4.96 -15.84
C GLN A 201 10.38 3.67 -16.59
N ALA A 202 11.54 3.08 -16.29
CA ALA A 202 11.95 1.82 -16.91
C ALA A 202 10.98 0.68 -16.57
N SER A 203 10.48 0.63 -15.34
CA SER A 203 9.52 -0.38 -14.87
C SER A 203 8.14 -0.16 -15.49
N LEU A 204 7.62 1.07 -15.52
CA LEU A 204 6.34 1.43 -16.14
C LEU A 204 6.34 1.15 -17.65
N LYS A 205 7.45 1.47 -18.34
CA LYS A 205 7.59 1.23 -19.79
C LYS A 205 7.50 -0.26 -20.16
N ARG A 206 7.96 -1.15 -19.29
CA ARG A 206 7.90 -2.60 -19.50
C ARG A 206 6.57 -3.23 -19.10
N SER A 207 5.79 -2.54 -18.29
CA SER A 207 4.52 -3.03 -17.79
C SER A 207 3.55 -3.33 -18.93
N LYS A 208 2.98 -4.52 -18.88
CA LYS A 208 1.89 -4.98 -19.77
C LYS A 208 0.59 -5.19 -19.00
N ALA A 209 0.57 -4.83 -17.71
CA ALA A 209 -0.60 -4.98 -16.87
C ALA A 209 -1.78 -4.15 -17.44
N THR A 210 -2.97 -4.70 -17.31
CA THR A 210 -4.21 -3.99 -17.63
C THR A 210 -4.38 -2.76 -16.75
N TRP A 211 -4.03 -2.90 -15.46
CA TRP A 211 -4.14 -1.84 -14.46
C TRP A 211 -2.77 -1.50 -13.90
N LYS A 212 -2.42 -0.22 -13.93
CA LYS A 212 -1.18 0.32 -13.37
C LYS A 212 -1.51 1.24 -12.22
N ILE A 213 -0.99 0.93 -11.05
CA ILE A 213 -1.22 1.68 -9.81
C ILE A 213 0.13 2.17 -9.31
N VAL A 214 0.22 3.43 -8.92
CA VAL A 214 1.37 3.96 -8.18
C VAL A 214 0.94 4.20 -6.75
N VAL A 215 1.75 3.74 -5.79
CA VAL A 215 1.56 3.93 -4.35
C VAL A 215 2.71 4.75 -3.81
N GLY A 216 2.40 5.84 -3.14
CA GLY A 216 3.34 6.64 -2.37
C GLY A 216 2.72 7.05 -1.03
N HIS A 217 3.48 7.78 -0.20
CA HIS A 217 2.93 8.27 1.06
C HIS A 217 2.23 9.63 0.89
N HIS A 218 2.94 10.61 0.31
CA HIS A 218 2.44 11.99 0.18
C HIS A 218 1.34 12.11 -0.86
N ALA A 219 0.34 12.94 -0.58
CA ALA A 219 -0.76 13.19 -1.51
C ALA A 219 -0.29 14.01 -2.72
N MET A 220 -0.63 13.54 -3.92
CA MET A 220 -0.38 14.30 -5.15
C MET A 220 -1.51 15.29 -5.41
N ARG A 221 -2.72 14.93 -5.02
CA ARG A 221 -3.93 15.75 -5.00
C ARG A 221 -4.66 15.51 -3.69
N SER A 222 -4.95 16.56 -2.94
CA SER A 222 -5.75 16.48 -1.71
C SER A 222 -6.40 17.83 -1.40
N ILE A 223 -7.59 17.78 -0.78
CA ILE A 223 -8.19 18.93 -0.09
C ILE A 223 -8.01 18.83 1.43
N GLY A 224 -7.28 17.82 1.91
CA GLY A 224 -6.93 17.66 3.33
C GLY A 224 -5.91 18.71 3.78
N HIS A 225 -5.48 18.59 5.02
CA HIS A 225 -4.61 19.55 5.71
C HIS A 225 -3.33 19.91 4.96
N HIS A 226 -2.66 18.91 4.37
CA HIS A 226 -1.38 19.11 3.68
C HIS A 226 -1.55 19.55 2.22
N GLY A 227 -2.73 19.31 1.63
CA GLY A 227 -3.00 19.66 0.24
C GLY A 227 -2.13 18.89 -0.76
N ASP A 228 -1.92 19.50 -1.93
CA ASP A 228 -1.11 18.92 -3.01
C ASP A 228 0.39 18.98 -2.69
N THR A 229 1.11 17.85 -2.81
CA THR A 229 2.57 17.85 -2.74
C THR A 229 3.15 18.33 -4.06
N LYS A 230 3.62 19.55 -4.08
CA LYS A 230 4.07 20.26 -5.29
C LYS A 230 5.15 19.49 -6.06
N GLU A 231 6.13 18.95 -5.38
CA GLU A 231 7.22 18.20 -6.00
C GLU A 231 6.74 16.93 -6.71
N LEU A 232 5.72 16.25 -6.18
CA LEU A 232 5.13 15.08 -6.84
C LEU A 232 4.34 15.50 -8.09
N VAL A 233 3.65 16.63 -8.03
CA VAL A 233 2.94 17.19 -9.19
C VAL A 233 3.93 17.60 -10.29
N GLU A 234 5.06 18.17 -9.92
CA GLU A 234 6.08 18.63 -10.87
C GLU A 234 6.95 17.49 -11.44
N GLU A 235 7.35 16.52 -10.59
CA GLU A 235 8.38 15.55 -10.93
C GLU A 235 7.82 14.15 -11.26
N LEU A 236 6.74 13.70 -10.58
CA LEU A 236 6.20 12.33 -10.73
C LEU A 236 4.96 12.26 -11.62
N LEU A 237 4.02 13.21 -11.50
CA LEU A 237 2.76 13.19 -12.26
C LEU A 237 2.96 13.15 -13.79
N PRO A 238 3.92 13.88 -14.40
CA PRO A 238 4.17 13.79 -15.84
C PRO A 238 4.54 12.38 -16.29
N ILE A 239 5.33 11.66 -15.51
CA ILE A 239 5.73 10.27 -15.77
C ILE A 239 4.51 9.36 -15.70
N MET A 240 3.69 9.50 -14.69
CA MET A 240 2.47 8.71 -14.55
C MET A 240 1.51 8.90 -15.73
N LYS A 241 1.35 10.14 -16.19
CA LYS A 241 0.54 10.46 -17.39
C LYS A 241 1.14 9.83 -18.65
N GLU A 242 2.46 9.93 -18.86
CA GLU A 242 3.15 9.39 -20.04
C GLU A 242 2.98 7.87 -20.15
N TYR A 243 3.05 7.15 -19.03
CA TYR A 243 2.98 5.68 -19.03
C TYR A 243 1.59 5.11 -18.73
N GLY A 244 0.56 5.96 -18.71
CA GLY A 244 -0.84 5.55 -18.59
C GLY A 244 -1.11 4.84 -17.24
N VAL A 245 -0.69 5.45 -16.14
CA VAL A 245 -1.06 5.02 -14.78
C VAL A 245 -2.55 5.31 -14.57
N ASP A 246 -3.27 4.38 -13.98
CA ASP A 246 -4.71 4.49 -13.73
C ASP A 246 -5.02 5.13 -12.38
N LEU A 247 -4.28 4.73 -11.34
CA LEU A 247 -4.55 5.13 -9.96
C LEU A 247 -3.26 5.58 -9.26
N TYR A 248 -3.38 6.63 -8.45
CA TYR A 248 -2.40 6.97 -7.41
C TYR A 248 -3.03 6.78 -6.04
N MET A 249 -2.38 6.00 -5.16
CA MET A 249 -2.86 5.74 -3.81
C MET A 249 -1.86 6.28 -2.79
N ASN A 250 -2.36 6.98 -1.78
CA ASN A 250 -1.52 7.62 -0.76
C ASN A 250 -2.15 7.64 0.63
N GLY A 251 -1.35 8.05 1.61
CA GLY A 251 -1.72 8.41 2.97
C GLY A 251 -1.51 9.90 3.23
N HIS A 252 -0.78 10.23 4.29
CA HIS A 252 -0.31 11.54 4.71
C HIS A 252 -1.41 12.47 5.22
N ASP A 253 -2.44 12.76 4.44
CA ASP A 253 -3.63 13.41 4.94
C ASP A 253 -4.49 12.40 5.70
N HIS A 254 -4.77 12.71 6.97
CA HIS A 254 -5.48 11.80 7.87
C HIS A 254 -6.99 11.77 7.60
N CYS A 255 -7.33 11.44 6.36
CA CYS A 255 -8.69 11.37 5.81
C CYS A 255 -8.85 10.19 4.86
N LEU A 256 -10.05 10.02 4.34
CA LEU A 256 -10.34 9.18 3.18
C LEU A 256 -10.84 10.07 2.05
N GLU A 257 -10.23 9.98 0.87
CA GLU A 257 -10.54 10.92 -0.20
C GLU A 257 -10.46 10.25 -1.58
N HIS A 258 -11.29 10.72 -2.52
CA HIS A 258 -11.24 10.41 -3.93
C HIS A 258 -11.32 11.68 -4.75
N ILE A 259 -10.25 11.97 -5.50
CA ILE A 259 -10.17 13.08 -6.44
C ILE A 259 -10.03 12.53 -7.86
N SER A 260 -10.78 13.13 -8.78
CA SER A 260 -10.74 12.86 -10.22
C SER A 260 -10.43 14.16 -10.96
N ASP A 261 -9.20 14.34 -11.37
CA ASP A 261 -8.74 15.53 -12.07
C ASP A 261 -9.28 15.54 -13.52
N GLU A 262 -9.88 16.67 -13.95
CA GLU A 262 -10.42 16.82 -15.31
C GLU A 262 -9.32 16.76 -16.40
N ASP A 263 -8.09 17.13 -16.05
CA ASP A 263 -6.94 17.16 -16.94
C ASP A 263 -6.16 15.82 -16.97
N SER A 264 -6.62 14.80 -16.25
CA SER A 264 -5.95 13.51 -16.16
C SER A 264 -6.94 12.36 -15.98
N PRO A 265 -6.78 11.24 -16.67
CA PRO A 265 -7.56 10.04 -16.41
C PRO A 265 -7.22 9.37 -15.06
N ILE A 266 -6.11 9.77 -14.42
CA ILE A 266 -5.62 9.20 -13.16
C ILE A 266 -6.59 9.56 -12.05
N GLN A 267 -6.97 8.55 -11.25
CA GLN A 267 -7.72 8.75 -10.02
C GLN A 267 -6.76 8.85 -8.83
N PHE A 268 -6.97 9.81 -7.95
CA PHE A 268 -6.16 10.03 -6.76
C PHE A 268 -6.97 9.59 -5.54
N LEU A 269 -6.42 8.66 -4.76
CA LEU A 269 -7.13 7.96 -3.69
C LEU A 269 -6.32 8.04 -2.40
N THR A 270 -6.82 8.76 -1.40
CA THR A 270 -6.19 8.86 -0.08
C THR A 270 -6.82 7.89 0.90
N SER A 271 -6.00 7.10 1.58
CA SER A 271 -6.37 6.21 2.67
C SER A 271 -5.40 6.40 3.84
N GLY A 272 -5.39 7.62 4.41
CA GLY A 272 -4.47 8.06 5.45
C GLY A 272 -5.10 8.12 6.85
N ALA A 273 -6.25 7.49 7.07
CA ALA A 273 -6.96 7.53 8.34
C ALA A 273 -7.02 6.16 9.05
N GLY A 274 -5.94 5.37 8.96
CA GLY A 274 -5.84 4.05 9.58
C GLY A 274 -5.84 4.08 11.10
N SER A 275 -5.56 5.25 11.70
CA SER A 275 -5.69 5.52 13.13
C SER A 275 -6.24 6.91 13.38
N LYS A 276 -5.41 7.88 13.74
CA LYS A 276 -5.82 9.25 14.05
C LYS A 276 -6.37 9.94 12.80
N ALA A 277 -7.55 10.55 12.88
CA ALA A 277 -8.12 11.37 11.82
C ALA A 277 -8.21 12.84 12.30
N TRP A 278 -8.15 13.77 11.35
CA TRP A 278 -8.19 15.21 11.62
C TRP A 278 -9.55 15.77 11.21
N ARG A 279 -10.44 15.88 12.19
CA ARG A 279 -11.81 16.35 11.97
C ARG A 279 -11.87 17.81 11.57
N GLY A 280 -12.55 18.10 10.45
CA GLY A 280 -12.74 19.45 9.94
C GLY A 280 -11.50 20.10 9.35
N ASP A 281 -10.41 19.34 9.18
CA ASP A 281 -9.12 19.84 8.72
C ASP A 281 -9.05 19.74 7.20
N VAL A 282 -9.62 20.74 6.53
CA VAL A 282 -9.62 20.86 5.07
C VAL A 282 -8.81 22.09 4.69
N ASP A 283 -7.94 21.97 3.69
CA ASP A 283 -7.20 23.12 3.16
C ASP A 283 -8.17 24.14 2.52
N PRO A 284 -8.33 25.32 3.13
CA PRO A 284 -9.23 26.35 2.61
C PRO A 284 -8.75 26.97 1.30
N THR A 285 -7.49 26.72 0.91
CA THR A 285 -6.88 27.25 -0.32
C THR A 285 -7.09 26.37 -1.53
N THR A 286 -7.66 25.17 -1.35
CA THR A 286 -7.92 24.23 -2.42
C THR A 286 -8.90 24.79 -3.43
N ASN A 287 -8.43 25.07 -4.64
CA ASN A 287 -9.17 25.86 -5.64
C ASN A 287 -10.09 25.04 -6.57
N ASN A 288 -10.16 23.70 -6.44
CA ASN A 288 -10.95 22.88 -7.35
C ASN A 288 -11.91 21.88 -6.68
N PRO A 289 -13.03 22.35 -6.09
CA PRO A 289 -14.02 21.46 -5.48
C PRO A 289 -14.73 20.56 -6.51
N LYS A 290 -14.63 20.84 -7.81
CA LYS A 290 -15.29 20.05 -8.86
C LYS A 290 -14.61 18.69 -9.09
N SER A 291 -13.33 18.55 -8.75
CA SER A 291 -12.59 17.31 -8.90
C SER A 291 -12.80 16.33 -7.73
N VAL A 292 -13.30 16.81 -6.58
CA VAL A 292 -13.56 15.98 -5.40
C VAL A 292 -14.80 15.12 -5.62
N ARG A 293 -14.60 13.80 -5.63
CA ARG A 293 -15.68 12.80 -5.74
C ARG A 293 -16.18 12.35 -4.38
N PHE A 294 -15.27 12.32 -3.39
CA PHE A 294 -15.58 11.90 -2.04
C PHE A 294 -14.51 12.45 -1.07
N TYR A 295 -14.93 12.85 0.12
CA TYR A 295 -14.07 13.21 1.24
C TYR A 295 -14.71 12.80 2.56
N TYR A 296 -13.92 12.25 3.47
CA TYR A 296 -14.35 11.87 4.82
C TYR A 296 -13.20 12.07 5.81
N ASP A 297 -13.41 12.92 6.81
CA ASP A 297 -12.45 13.31 7.83
C ASP A 297 -12.43 12.38 9.06
N GLY A 298 -12.80 11.12 8.88
CA GLY A 298 -12.86 10.13 9.95
C GLY A 298 -11.99 8.92 9.66
N GLN A 299 -11.80 8.06 10.68
CA GLN A 299 -11.01 6.84 10.57
C GLN A 299 -11.64 5.84 9.60
N GLY A 300 -10.76 5.12 8.88
CA GLY A 300 -11.19 4.09 7.96
C GLY A 300 -10.06 3.55 7.08
N PHE A 301 -10.46 2.90 6.02
CA PHE A 301 -9.58 2.27 5.04
C PHE A 301 -10.31 2.09 3.70
N MET A 302 -9.60 1.66 2.66
CA MET A 302 -10.25 1.30 1.39
C MET A 302 -9.92 -0.13 0.97
N SER A 303 -10.80 -0.76 0.18
CA SER A 303 -10.52 -1.99 -0.56
C SER A 303 -10.55 -1.74 -2.05
N ALA A 304 -9.78 -2.55 -2.78
CA ALA A 304 -9.72 -2.54 -4.22
C ALA A 304 -9.92 -3.96 -4.75
N ARG A 305 -10.72 -4.12 -5.80
CA ARG A 305 -10.87 -5.36 -6.54
C ARG A 305 -10.74 -5.08 -8.02
N PHE A 306 -9.90 -5.87 -8.68
CA PHE A 306 -9.63 -5.76 -10.11
C PHE A 306 -9.95 -7.07 -10.81
N THR A 307 -10.46 -6.95 -12.03
CA THR A 307 -10.55 -8.00 -13.04
C THR A 307 -9.87 -7.52 -14.32
N HIS A 308 -9.85 -8.32 -15.35
CA HIS A 308 -9.33 -7.86 -16.65
C HIS A 308 -10.07 -6.63 -17.21
N THR A 309 -11.34 -6.48 -16.89
CA THR A 309 -12.18 -5.40 -17.43
C THR A 309 -12.54 -4.33 -16.40
N ASP A 310 -12.67 -4.69 -15.13
CA ASP A 310 -13.28 -3.82 -14.14
C ASP A 310 -12.38 -3.56 -12.95
N ALA A 311 -12.47 -2.36 -12.40
CA ALA A 311 -11.90 -1.96 -11.13
C ALA A 311 -13.01 -1.45 -10.22
N GLU A 312 -13.03 -1.94 -8.98
CA GLU A 312 -13.93 -1.52 -7.92
C GLU A 312 -13.11 -1.05 -6.72
N ILE A 313 -13.33 0.20 -6.28
CA ILE A 313 -12.73 0.79 -5.08
C ILE A 313 -13.86 1.11 -4.10
N VAL A 314 -13.70 0.69 -2.83
CA VAL A 314 -14.69 0.92 -1.79
C VAL A 314 -14.03 1.48 -0.55
N PHE A 315 -14.55 2.58 -0.02
CA PHE A 315 -14.11 3.21 1.22
C PHE A 315 -15.02 2.81 2.37
N TYR A 316 -14.41 2.52 3.52
CA TYR A 316 -15.11 2.08 4.73
C TYR A 316 -14.71 2.95 5.91
N ASN A 317 -15.68 3.25 6.79
CA ASN A 317 -15.39 3.90 8.07
C ASN A 317 -14.94 2.90 9.15
N VAL A 318 -14.68 3.42 10.34
CA VAL A 318 -14.27 2.65 11.53
C VAL A 318 -15.33 1.63 12.00
N PHE A 319 -16.56 1.71 11.51
CA PHE A 319 -17.63 0.75 11.79
C PHE A 319 -17.80 -0.32 10.70
N GLY A 320 -17.02 -0.21 9.61
CA GLY A 320 -17.10 -1.10 8.45
C GLY A 320 -18.28 -0.78 7.52
N GLU A 321 -18.86 0.40 7.67
CA GLU A 321 -19.90 0.90 6.77
C GLU A 321 -19.27 1.43 5.49
N VAL A 322 -19.90 1.16 4.35
CA VAL A 322 -19.49 1.69 3.05
C VAL A 322 -19.83 3.17 2.97
N LEU A 323 -18.81 4.00 2.80
CA LEU A 323 -18.94 5.44 2.66
C LEU A 323 -19.01 5.89 1.20
N HIS A 324 -18.19 5.26 0.36
CA HIS A 324 -18.07 5.58 -1.05
C HIS A 324 -17.70 4.33 -1.85
N LYS A 325 -18.23 4.25 -3.06
CA LYS A 325 -17.90 3.20 -4.02
C LYS A 325 -17.69 3.81 -5.39
N TRP A 326 -16.55 3.50 -6.00
CA TRP A 326 -16.23 3.86 -7.36
C TRP A 326 -15.97 2.62 -8.19
N VAL A 327 -16.53 2.57 -9.40
CA VAL A 327 -16.35 1.48 -10.34
C VAL A 327 -16.01 2.07 -11.71
N THR A 328 -15.05 1.46 -12.37
CA THR A 328 -14.70 1.78 -13.76
C THR A 328 -14.42 0.54 -14.56
N SER A 329 -14.53 0.64 -15.89
CA SER A 329 -14.29 -0.47 -16.80
C SER A 329 -13.36 -0.06 -17.95
N LYS A 330 -12.47 -0.97 -18.34
CA LYS A 330 -11.65 -0.88 -19.55
C LYS A 330 -12.22 -1.80 -20.63
N GLN A 331 -12.33 -1.29 -21.85
CA GLN A 331 -12.62 -2.14 -23.00
C GLN A 331 -11.38 -2.97 -23.32
N LEU A 332 -11.53 -4.29 -23.37
CA LEU A 332 -10.47 -5.14 -23.93
C LEU A 332 -10.39 -4.83 -25.43
N LEU A 333 -9.26 -4.28 -25.87
CA LEU A 333 -8.95 -4.23 -27.29
C LEU A 333 -8.74 -5.68 -27.72
N LEU A 334 -9.77 -6.29 -28.31
CA LEU A 334 -9.61 -7.56 -29.00
C LEU A 334 -8.59 -7.28 -30.12
N SER A 335 -7.35 -7.75 -29.93
CA SER A 335 -6.38 -7.79 -31.02
C SER A 335 -7.02 -8.63 -32.12
N SER A 336 -7.41 -7.98 -33.21
CA SER A 336 -7.75 -8.65 -34.46
C SER A 336 -6.52 -9.46 -34.87
N VAL A 337 -6.62 -10.77 -34.70
CA VAL A 337 -5.67 -11.76 -35.23
C VAL A 337 -5.69 -11.75 -36.74
#